data_b8958253bc45ee4cf39df4f4017850a7
#
_entry.id   b8958253bc45ee4cf39df4f4017850a7
#
_cell.length_a   1.000
_cell.length_b   1.000
_cell.length_c   1.000
_cell.angle_alpha   90.00
_cell.angle_beta   90.00
_cell.angle_gamma   90.00
#
_symmetry.space_group_name_H-M   'P 1'
#
loop_
_entity.id
_entity.type
_entity.pdbx_description
1 polymer ?
#
loop_
_entity_poly.entity_id
_entity_poly.type
_entity_poly.pdbx_seq_one_letter_code
_entity_poly.pdbx_strand_id
1 'polypeptide(L)'
;MLLQQRSWWGSHGGAWGPPGGARDSHETEFHAALREAEEECALDTATVIVHGVLSDDHGGWTYRTVLANAPMPVTAFAVSEETKQVAWVPVDDVASLRLHPGFAGQWAALRAALMPLTVIVDLANVMGSRPDGWWRDRAGAAKRLLDQIAVLAETGVTTLPESVPAAAIERWFPQYVVVLEGASKAAAGPAAPEPRLRIARARGSGDDEIARLAGETPGQRLVVTADRELRARCEAAGASVTGPRWLLDLL
;
A
#
# COMPACT_ATOMS: atom_id res chain seq x y z
N MET A 1 10.23 -5.90 -10.86
CA MET A 1 10.86 -5.07 -9.82
C MET A 1 11.95 -4.22 -10.45
N LEU A 2 12.06 -2.93 -10.09
CA LEU A 2 13.19 -2.11 -10.51
C LEU A 2 14.42 -2.47 -9.70
N LEU A 3 15.52 -2.77 -10.38
CA LEU A 3 16.81 -3.07 -9.77
C LEU A 3 17.92 -2.34 -10.52
N GLN A 4 18.99 -2.00 -9.80
CA GLN A 4 20.23 -1.49 -10.37
C GLN A 4 21.37 -2.47 -10.14
N GLN A 5 22.32 -2.51 -11.07
CA GLN A 5 23.60 -3.20 -10.92
C GLN A 5 24.67 -2.20 -10.53
N ARG A 6 25.33 -2.44 -9.39
CA ARG A 6 26.42 -1.58 -8.90
C ARG A 6 27.64 -1.62 -9.83
N SER A 7 28.30 -0.48 -10.01
CA SER A 7 29.56 -0.39 -10.73
C SER A 7 30.65 -1.26 -10.10
N TRP A 8 31.60 -1.75 -10.92
CA TRP A 8 32.60 -2.74 -10.49
C TRP A 8 33.60 -2.23 -9.45
N TRP A 9 33.82 -0.93 -9.39
CA TRP A 9 34.78 -0.29 -8.49
C TRP A 9 34.22 0.03 -7.08
N GLY A 10 32.93 -0.05 -6.89
CA GLY A 10 32.28 0.15 -5.61
C GLY A 10 32.22 -1.08 -4.72
N SER A 11 31.80 -0.92 -3.47
CA SER A 11 31.52 -2.03 -2.57
C SER A 11 30.49 -2.98 -3.18
N HIS A 12 30.77 -4.28 -3.19
CA HIS A 12 29.94 -5.32 -3.83
C HIS A 12 29.70 -5.07 -5.34
N GLY A 13 30.73 -4.60 -6.07
CA GLY A 13 30.66 -4.30 -7.50
C GLY A 13 30.04 -5.44 -8.32
N GLY A 14 29.17 -5.09 -9.26
CA GLY A 14 28.43 -6.03 -10.11
C GLY A 14 27.24 -6.72 -9.44
N ALA A 15 26.96 -6.48 -8.15
CA ALA A 15 25.77 -6.99 -7.48
C ALA A 15 24.53 -6.16 -7.85
N TRP A 16 23.37 -6.82 -7.84
CA TRP A 16 22.07 -6.19 -8.06
C TRP A 16 21.35 -5.88 -6.75
N GLY A 17 20.69 -4.75 -6.69
CA GLY A 17 19.85 -4.32 -5.56
C GLY A 17 18.85 -3.24 -5.97
N PRO A 18 17.92 -2.87 -5.09
CA PRO A 18 17.10 -1.69 -5.31
C PRO A 18 17.98 -0.42 -5.29
N PRO A 19 17.55 0.69 -5.93
CA PRO A 19 18.17 1.99 -5.72
C PRO A 19 18.06 2.41 -4.26
N GLY A 20 19.05 3.15 -3.75
CA GLY A 20 19.00 3.61 -2.36
C GLY A 20 20.35 4.03 -1.82
N GLY A 21 20.32 4.92 -0.83
CA GLY A 21 21.47 5.50 -0.18
C GLY A 21 21.15 6.00 1.23
N ALA A 22 21.96 6.93 1.72
CA ALA A 22 21.81 7.51 3.03
C ALA A 22 20.64 8.50 3.09
N ARG A 23 19.84 8.43 4.15
CA ARG A 23 18.78 9.39 4.42
C ARG A 23 19.36 10.66 5.04
N ASP A 24 19.04 11.83 4.51
CA ASP A 24 19.35 13.11 5.12
C ASP A 24 18.52 13.38 6.37
N SER A 25 19.05 14.19 7.30
CA SER A 25 18.44 14.43 8.62
C SER A 25 17.05 15.08 8.56
N HIS A 26 16.72 15.76 7.46
CA HIS A 26 15.44 16.46 7.24
C HIS A 26 14.47 15.68 6.35
N GLU A 27 14.87 14.50 5.85
CA GLU A 27 14.05 13.67 4.97
C GLU A 27 13.25 12.62 5.76
N THR A 28 12.07 12.28 5.22
CA THR A 28 11.41 11.02 5.57
C THR A 28 12.06 9.87 4.80
N GLU A 29 11.84 8.63 5.24
CA GLU A 29 12.30 7.44 4.50
C GLU A 29 11.77 7.37 3.07
N PHE A 30 10.56 7.91 2.84
CA PHE A 30 9.95 7.95 1.50
C PHE A 30 10.66 8.93 0.59
N HIS A 31 10.93 10.15 1.09
CA HIS A 31 11.62 11.18 0.32
C HIS A 31 13.02 10.71 -0.06
N ALA A 32 13.76 10.11 0.88
CA ALA A 32 15.08 9.57 0.61
C ALA A 32 15.03 8.46 -0.47
N ALA A 33 14.14 7.47 -0.33
CA ALA A 33 14.03 6.37 -1.28
C ALA A 33 13.64 6.83 -2.69
N LEU A 34 12.73 7.81 -2.79
CA LEU A 34 12.30 8.35 -4.08
C LEU A 34 13.40 9.21 -4.70
N ARG A 35 14.07 10.07 -3.94
CA ARG A 35 15.23 10.86 -4.41
C ARG A 35 16.33 9.96 -4.97
N GLU A 36 16.73 8.93 -4.24
CA GLU A 36 17.74 7.97 -4.69
C GLU A 36 17.31 7.24 -5.98
N ALA A 37 16.02 6.88 -6.09
CA ALA A 37 15.50 6.26 -7.31
C ALA A 37 15.53 7.21 -8.53
N GLU A 38 15.32 8.52 -8.31
CA GLU A 38 15.50 9.55 -9.36
C GLU A 38 16.97 9.73 -9.71
N GLU A 39 17.84 9.86 -8.70
CA GLU A 39 19.27 10.16 -8.87
C GLU A 39 20.05 9.01 -9.50
N GLU A 40 19.72 7.75 -9.13
CA GLU A 40 20.45 6.57 -9.60
C GLU A 40 19.83 5.93 -10.85
N CYS A 41 18.49 6.00 -10.97
CA CYS A 41 17.73 5.26 -11.99
C CYS A 41 16.90 6.15 -12.92
N ALA A 42 16.94 7.47 -12.81
CA ALA A 42 16.07 8.41 -13.54
C ALA A 42 14.57 8.00 -13.51
N LEU A 43 14.13 7.44 -12.41
CA LEU A 43 12.73 7.03 -12.25
C LEU A 43 11.86 8.27 -12.07
N ASP A 44 10.79 8.42 -12.88
CA ASP A 44 9.76 9.44 -12.61
C ASP A 44 8.94 9.00 -11.39
N THR A 45 9.21 9.63 -10.25
CA THR A 45 8.59 9.28 -8.98
C THR A 45 7.25 9.96 -8.74
N ALA A 46 6.82 10.90 -9.58
CA ALA A 46 5.55 11.63 -9.44
C ALA A 46 4.31 10.70 -9.47
N THR A 47 4.43 9.53 -10.10
CA THR A 47 3.35 8.55 -10.22
C THR A 47 3.52 7.32 -9.31
N VAL A 48 4.60 7.29 -8.52
CA VAL A 48 4.90 6.16 -7.63
C VAL A 48 4.02 6.20 -6.39
N ILE A 49 3.40 5.06 -6.07
CA ILE A 49 2.53 4.91 -4.89
C ILE A 49 3.19 3.97 -3.90
N VAL A 50 3.60 4.53 -2.76
CA VAL A 50 4.15 3.75 -1.65
C VAL A 50 3.05 2.90 -1.01
N HIS A 51 3.34 1.63 -0.69
CA HIS A 51 2.40 0.73 -0.04
C HIS A 51 2.94 0.05 1.23
N GLY A 52 4.23 0.18 1.53
CA GLY A 52 4.78 -0.37 2.76
C GLY A 52 6.22 0.05 3.06
N VAL A 53 6.62 -0.13 4.31
CA VAL A 53 8.00 0.03 4.77
C VAL A 53 8.40 -1.17 5.59
N LEU A 54 9.55 -1.77 5.23
CA LEU A 54 10.22 -2.77 6.05
C LEU A 54 11.43 -2.12 6.72
N SER A 55 11.69 -2.54 7.96
CA SER A 55 12.88 -2.12 8.70
C SER A 55 13.76 -3.32 9.00
N ASP A 56 15.06 -3.13 8.90
CA ASP A 56 16.09 -4.06 9.30
C ASP A 56 17.04 -3.34 10.24
N ASP A 57 16.99 -3.71 11.52
CA ASP A 57 17.78 -3.07 12.58
C ASP A 57 19.10 -3.82 12.78
N HIS A 58 20.20 -3.11 12.59
CA HIS A 58 21.57 -3.61 12.74
C HIS A 58 22.25 -3.14 14.05
N GLY A 59 21.46 -2.68 15.05
CA GLY A 59 21.97 -2.35 16.39
C GLY A 59 22.77 -1.04 16.51
N GLY A 60 22.78 -0.20 15.52
CA GLY A 60 23.44 1.12 15.51
C GLY A 60 23.00 1.96 14.34
N TRP A 61 22.39 1.31 13.38
CA TRP A 61 21.74 1.90 12.22
C TRP A 61 20.62 0.98 11.74
N THR A 62 19.63 1.54 11.05
CA THR A 62 18.48 0.80 10.52
C THR A 62 18.41 0.98 9.02
N TYR A 63 18.34 -0.12 8.28
CA TYR A 63 18.03 -0.09 6.86
C TYR A 63 16.51 -0.12 6.68
N ARG A 64 15.96 0.83 5.92
CA ARG A 64 14.53 0.90 5.63
C ARG A 64 14.29 0.69 4.14
N THR A 65 13.51 -0.33 3.81
CA THR A 65 13.11 -0.61 2.42
C THR A 65 11.69 -0.11 2.21
N VAL A 66 11.55 0.86 1.32
CA VAL A 66 10.26 1.40 0.89
C VAL A 66 9.72 0.56 -0.25
N LEU A 67 8.55 -0.02 -0.07
CA LEU A 67 7.82 -0.76 -1.10
C LEU A 67 6.87 0.19 -1.82
N ALA A 68 6.95 0.20 -3.13
CA ALA A 68 6.13 1.08 -3.95
C ALA A 68 5.75 0.42 -5.27
N ASN A 69 4.66 0.88 -5.85
CA ASN A 69 4.21 0.51 -7.19
C ASN A 69 4.35 1.72 -8.11
N ALA A 70 4.86 1.48 -9.31
CA ALA A 70 4.84 2.44 -10.40
C ALA A 70 3.87 1.93 -11.49
N PRO A 71 3.03 2.80 -12.09
CA PRO A 71 2.21 2.43 -13.22
C PRO A 71 3.10 2.10 -14.44
N MET A 72 2.81 1.02 -15.13
CA MET A 72 3.56 0.64 -16.34
C MET A 72 2.97 1.30 -17.58
N PRO A 73 3.78 1.66 -18.58
CA PRO A 73 5.24 1.58 -18.63
C PRO A 73 5.92 2.78 -17.94
N VAL A 74 6.92 2.52 -17.09
CA VAL A 74 7.77 3.56 -16.50
C VAL A 74 9.20 3.36 -16.99
N THR A 75 9.78 4.41 -17.58
CA THR A 75 11.16 4.40 -18.04
C THR A 75 12.11 4.55 -16.85
N ALA A 76 13.16 3.76 -16.81
CA ALA A 76 14.26 3.91 -15.88
C ALA A 76 15.58 3.53 -16.58
N PHE A 77 16.65 4.29 -16.30
CA PHE A 77 17.97 4.05 -16.86
C PHE A 77 19.06 4.58 -15.92
N ALA A 78 20.26 4.02 -16.03
CA ALA A 78 21.38 4.42 -15.19
C ALA A 78 21.83 5.87 -15.52
N VAL A 79 21.93 6.70 -14.48
CA VAL A 79 22.40 8.10 -14.59
C VAL A 79 23.58 8.39 -13.67
N SER A 80 23.81 7.55 -12.66
CA SER A 80 24.91 7.69 -11.70
C SER A 80 26.12 6.87 -12.16
N GLU A 81 27.34 7.35 -11.90
CA GLU A 81 28.56 6.58 -12.11
C GLU A 81 28.64 5.32 -11.23
N GLU A 82 27.93 5.31 -10.11
CA GLU A 82 27.84 4.17 -9.20
C GLU A 82 26.94 3.05 -9.74
N THR A 83 26.08 3.36 -10.73
CA THR A 83 25.14 2.45 -11.35
C THR A 83 25.59 2.05 -12.75
N LYS A 84 25.94 0.77 -12.92
CA LYS A 84 26.33 0.23 -14.21
C LYS A 84 25.15 0.01 -15.15
N GLN A 85 24.03 -0.46 -14.59
CA GLN A 85 22.83 -0.85 -15.34
C GLN A 85 21.60 -0.77 -14.46
N VAL A 86 20.47 -0.44 -15.07
CA VAL A 86 19.13 -0.48 -14.45
C VAL A 86 18.24 -1.39 -15.27
N ALA A 87 17.42 -2.20 -14.60
CA ALA A 87 16.48 -3.10 -15.27
C ALA A 87 15.19 -3.28 -14.47
N TRP A 88 14.08 -3.43 -15.20
CA TRP A 88 12.84 -3.99 -14.67
C TRP A 88 12.93 -5.52 -14.75
N VAL A 89 13.12 -6.16 -13.61
CA VAL A 89 13.30 -7.62 -13.48
C VAL A 89 11.99 -8.26 -13.06
N PRO A 90 11.50 -9.32 -13.73
CA PRO A 90 10.40 -10.12 -13.23
C PRO A 90 10.69 -10.60 -11.81
N VAL A 91 9.68 -10.60 -10.94
CA VAL A 91 9.86 -10.96 -9.51
C VAL A 91 10.43 -12.36 -9.34
N ASP A 92 10.03 -13.29 -10.20
CA ASP A 92 10.49 -14.68 -10.15
C ASP A 92 11.95 -14.85 -10.58
N ASP A 93 12.48 -13.91 -11.36
CA ASP A 93 13.86 -13.95 -11.87
C ASP A 93 14.86 -13.25 -10.93
N VAL A 94 14.39 -12.47 -9.96
CA VAL A 94 15.25 -11.69 -9.05
C VAL A 94 16.26 -12.58 -8.32
N ALA A 95 15.84 -13.75 -7.82
CA ALA A 95 16.70 -14.65 -7.08
C ALA A 95 17.80 -15.31 -7.96
N SER A 96 17.69 -15.25 -9.27
CA SER A 96 18.71 -15.76 -10.20
C SER A 96 19.87 -14.79 -10.42
N LEU A 97 19.71 -13.52 -10.02
CA LEU A 97 20.73 -12.52 -10.16
C LEU A 97 21.77 -12.61 -9.03
N ARG A 98 22.97 -12.08 -9.28
CA ARG A 98 23.95 -11.86 -8.23
C ARG A 98 23.50 -10.68 -7.35
N LEU A 99 22.72 -10.96 -6.33
CA LEU A 99 22.16 -9.94 -5.44
C LEU A 99 23.22 -9.37 -4.48
N HIS A 100 23.07 -8.10 -4.10
CA HIS A 100 23.78 -7.52 -2.96
C HIS A 100 23.47 -8.35 -1.71
N PRO A 101 24.46 -8.69 -0.84
CA PRO A 101 24.25 -9.59 0.29
C PRO A 101 23.11 -9.18 1.23
N GLY A 102 23.03 -7.91 1.61
CA GLY A 102 21.93 -7.39 2.44
C GLY A 102 20.56 -7.56 1.77
N PHE A 103 20.46 -7.27 0.47
CA PHE A 103 19.22 -7.47 -0.29
C PHE A 103 18.86 -8.96 -0.42
N ALA A 104 19.85 -9.83 -0.69
CA ALA A 104 19.64 -11.27 -0.77
C ALA A 104 19.08 -11.85 0.53
N GLY A 105 19.60 -11.40 1.68
CA GLY A 105 19.14 -11.83 3.00
C GLY A 105 17.68 -11.47 3.28
N GLN A 106 17.20 -10.35 2.73
CA GLN A 106 15.83 -9.87 2.93
C GLN A 106 14.86 -10.28 1.82
N TRP A 107 15.35 -10.82 0.70
CA TRP A 107 14.55 -11.04 -0.49
C TRP A 107 13.28 -11.86 -0.24
N ALA A 108 13.33 -12.90 0.58
CA ALA A 108 12.14 -13.71 0.87
C ALA A 108 11.03 -12.90 1.56
N ALA A 109 11.40 -12.07 2.53
CA ALA A 109 10.46 -11.18 3.23
C ALA A 109 9.92 -10.08 2.31
N LEU A 110 10.81 -9.45 1.53
CA LEU A 110 10.44 -8.43 0.55
C LEU A 110 9.49 -8.99 -0.52
N ARG A 111 9.79 -10.18 -1.06
CA ARG A 111 8.94 -10.83 -2.07
C ARG A 111 7.53 -11.08 -1.54
N ALA A 112 7.39 -11.52 -0.28
CA ALA A 112 6.10 -11.73 0.35
C ALA A 112 5.33 -10.42 0.55
N ALA A 113 6.04 -9.31 0.71
CA ALA A 113 5.49 -7.98 0.96
C ALA A 113 5.18 -7.16 -0.31
N LEU A 114 5.58 -7.63 -1.51
CA LEU A 114 5.40 -6.88 -2.76
C LEU A 114 3.93 -6.68 -3.19
N MET A 115 3.03 -7.51 -2.69
CA MET A 115 1.61 -7.42 -3.06
C MET A 115 0.92 -6.30 -2.27
N PRO A 116 0.44 -5.24 -2.94
CA PRO A 116 -0.25 -4.16 -2.25
C PRO A 116 -1.54 -4.65 -1.60
N LEU A 117 -1.88 -4.05 -0.47
CA LEU A 117 -3.12 -4.29 0.25
C LEU A 117 -4.19 -3.26 -0.15
N THR A 118 -5.38 -3.75 -0.50
CA THR A 118 -6.57 -2.92 -0.67
C THR A 118 -7.56 -3.20 0.44
N VAL A 119 -7.95 -2.14 1.17
CA VAL A 119 -9.00 -2.17 2.18
C VAL A 119 -10.31 -1.73 1.55
N ILE A 120 -11.28 -2.63 1.43
CA ILE A 120 -12.61 -2.37 0.90
C ILE A 120 -13.54 -2.12 2.07
N VAL A 121 -14.09 -0.91 2.17
CA VAL A 121 -14.87 -0.47 3.32
C VAL A 121 -16.36 -0.44 2.99
N ASP A 122 -17.14 -1.24 3.70
CA ASP A 122 -18.60 -1.13 3.78
C ASP A 122 -18.94 0.09 4.65
N LEU A 123 -19.12 1.26 4.00
CA LEU A 123 -19.32 2.50 4.73
C LEU A 123 -20.61 2.48 5.56
N ALA A 124 -21.68 1.91 5.04
CA ALA A 124 -22.96 1.85 5.74
C ALA A 124 -22.84 1.05 7.05
N ASN A 125 -22.14 -0.08 7.00
CA ASN A 125 -21.92 -0.95 8.15
C ASN A 125 -20.96 -0.29 9.18
N VAL A 126 -19.89 0.36 8.73
CA VAL A 126 -18.96 1.10 9.61
C VAL A 126 -19.66 2.26 10.28
N MET A 127 -20.44 3.08 9.55
CA MET A 127 -21.27 4.15 10.15
C MET A 127 -22.27 3.59 11.14
N GLY A 128 -22.97 2.52 10.77
CA GLY A 128 -23.97 1.85 11.62
C GLY A 128 -23.41 1.33 12.93
N SER A 129 -22.12 1.08 13.01
CA SER A 129 -21.42 0.64 14.22
C SER A 129 -21.05 1.78 15.18
N ARG A 130 -21.29 3.05 14.81
CA ARG A 130 -21.06 4.23 15.67
C ARG A 130 -22.35 4.73 16.29
N PRO A 131 -22.41 4.95 17.62
CA PRO A 131 -23.58 5.54 18.28
C PRO A 131 -23.55 7.10 18.23
N ASP A 132 -23.22 7.70 17.08
CA ASP A 132 -22.97 9.14 16.92
C ASP A 132 -24.11 9.93 16.26
N GLY A 133 -25.27 9.28 16.06
CA GLY A 133 -26.43 9.91 15.44
C GLY A 133 -26.37 10.05 13.92
N TRP A 134 -25.53 9.24 13.24
CA TRP A 134 -25.32 9.24 11.80
C TRP A 134 -26.61 9.21 10.96
N TRP A 135 -27.70 8.64 11.49
CA TRP A 135 -28.99 8.52 10.78
C TRP A 135 -29.70 9.86 10.56
N ARG A 136 -29.33 10.93 11.32
CA ARG A 136 -29.89 12.29 11.18
C ARG A 136 -29.29 13.02 9.98
N ASP A 137 -28.01 12.76 9.67
CA ASP A 137 -27.28 13.34 8.55
C ASP A 137 -26.31 12.30 7.98
N ARG A 138 -26.82 11.41 7.15
CA ARG A 138 -26.04 10.33 6.56
C ARG A 138 -24.94 10.82 5.63
N ALA A 139 -25.19 11.86 4.86
CA ALA A 139 -24.20 12.40 3.93
C ALA A 139 -23.05 13.09 4.68
N GLY A 140 -23.35 13.87 5.71
CA GLY A 140 -22.33 14.49 6.57
C GLY A 140 -21.54 13.47 7.37
N ALA A 141 -22.19 12.42 7.91
CA ALA A 141 -21.50 11.33 8.60
C ALA A 141 -20.56 10.56 7.66
N ALA A 142 -21.01 10.28 6.44
CA ALA A 142 -20.19 9.66 5.40
C ALA A 142 -18.98 10.53 5.07
N LYS A 143 -19.18 11.85 4.88
CA LYS A 143 -18.08 12.78 4.60
C LYS A 143 -17.04 12.78 5.72
N ARG A 144 -17.46 12.89 6.99
CA ARG A 144 -16.53 12.85 8.13
C ARG A 144 -15.70 11.56 8.17
N LEU A 145 -16.33 10.42 7.88
CA LEU A 145 -15.62 9.14 7.84
C LEU A 145 -14.65 9.07 6.66
N LEU A 146 -15.01 9.62 5.50
CA LEU A 146 -14.10 9.72 4.34
C LEU A 146 -12.89 10.61 4.65
N ASP A 147 -13.09 11.75 5.36
CA ASP A 147 -11.98 12.63 5.78
C ASP A 147 -11.02 11.89 6.73
N GLN A 148 -11.55 11.13 7.68
CA GLN A 148 -10.74 10.34 8.62
C GLN A 148 -9.96 9.21 7.88
N ILE A 149 -10.60 8.50 6.94
CA ILE A 149 -9.94 7.47 6.15
C ILE A 149 -8.86 8.09 5.25
N ALA A 150 -9.05 9.30 4.72
CA ALA A 150 -8.03 9.99 3.93
C ALA A 150 -6.76 10.24 4.77
N VAL A 151 -6.91 10.73 6.00
CA VAL A 151 -5.79 10.91 6.93
C VAL A 151 -5.12 9.57 7.24
N LEU A 152 -5.90 8.51 7.48
CA LEU A 152 -5.37 7.18 7.74
C LEU A 152 -4.59 6.62 6.53
N ALA A 153 -5.08 6.87 5.31
CA ALA A 153 -4.40 6.46 4.08
C ALA A 153 -3.05 7.17 3.90
N GLU A 154 -2.96 8.44 4.31
CA GLU A 154 -1.73 9.23 4.29
C GLU A 154 -0.74 8.76 5.38
N THR A 155 -1.21 8.54 6.60
CA THR A 155 -0.36 8.18 7.75
C THR A 155 0.03 6.71 7.79
N GLY A 156 -0.76 5.85 7.14
CA GLY A 156 -0.56 4.39 7.14
C GLY A 156 -0.95 3.73 8.46
N VAL A 157 -0.86 2.39 8.50
CA VAL A 157 -1.22 1.55 9.65
C VAL A 157 -0.05 0.64 10.02
N THR A 158 0.13 0.39 11.33
CA THR A 158 1.19 -0.47 11.86
C THR A 158 0.67 -1.86 12.26
N THR A 159 -0.66 -2.03 12.34
CA THR A 159 -1.28 -3.29 12.73
C THR A 159 -2.39 -3.66 11.76
N LEU A 160 -2.39 -4.91 11.31
CA LEU A 160 -3.44 -5.49 10.47
C LEU A 160 -4.22 -6.55 11.27
N PRO A 161 -5.47 -6.85 10.87
CA PRO A 161 -6.20 -7.98 11.47
C PRO A 161 -5.47 -9.29 11.20
N GLU A 162 -5.61 -10.27 12.12
CA GLU A 162 -5.02 -11.61 11.99
C GLU A 162 -5.47 -12.35 10.71
N SER A 163 -6.61 -11.96 10.13
CA SER A 163 -7.11 -12.50 8.88
C SER A 163 -6.27 -12.13 7.65
N VAL A 164 -5.43 -11.08 7.75
CA VAL A 164 -4.51 -10.69 6.67
C VAL A 164 -3.20 -11.45 6.84
N PRO A 165 -2.69 -12.15 5.80
CA PRO A 165 -1.41 -12.81 5.88
C PRO A 165 -0.31 -11.84 6.32
N ALA A 166 0.40 -12.20 7.38
CA ALA A 166 1.46 -11.37 7.92
C ALA A 166 2.64 -11.31 6.94
N ALA A 167 3.01 -10.11 6.51
CA ALA A 167 4.32 -9.82 5.92
C ALA A 167 5.13 -9.01 6.94
N ALA A 168 6.46 -9.06 6.82
CA ALA A 168 7.37 -8.34 7.70
C ALA A 168 7.40 -6.84 7.38
N ILE A 169 6.22 -6.19 7.36
CA ILE A 169 6.07 -4.76 7.10
C ILE A 169 5.85 -4.04 8.43
N GLU A 170 6.68 -3.04 8.71
CA GLU A 170 6.56 -2.19 9.91
C GLU A 170 5.37 -1.24 9.79
N ARG A 171 5.15 -0.68 8.59
CA ARG A 171 4.05 0.24 8.30
C ARG A 171 3.46 -0.04 6.92
N TRP A 172 2.17 -0.23 6.87
CA TRP A 172 1.39 -0.41 5.65
C TRP A 172 0.77 0.91 5.21
N PHE A 173 0.70 1.12 3.89
CA PHE A 173 -0.07 2.19 3.27
C PHE A 173 -1.09 1.57 2.30
N PRO A 174 -2.19 1.01 2.82
CA PRO A 174 -3.18 0.36 1.99
C PRO A 174 -3.85 1.34 1.03
N GLN A 175 -4.32 0.81 -0.09
CA GLN A 175 -5.33 1.50 -0.88
C GLN A 175 -6.69 1.30 -0.22
N TYR A 176 -7.49 2.36 -0.11
CA TYR A 176 -8.84 2.28 0.42
C TYR A 176 -9.86 2.42 -0.69
N VAL A 177 -10.83 1.52 -0.74
CA VAL A 177 -12.00 1.61 -1.61
C VAL A 177 -13.23 1.68 -0.73
N VAL A 178 -13.82 2.87 -0.61
CA VAL A 178 -14.98 3.08 0.25
C VAL A 178 -16.25 3.00 -0.58
N VAL A 179 -17.10 2.04 -0.27
CA VAL A 179 -18.36 1.80 -1.00
C VAL A 179 -19.48 2.61 -0.37
N LEU A 180 -20.09 3.48 -1.19
CA LEU A 180 -21.24 4.31 -0.82
C LEU A 180 -22.52 3.74 -1.43
N GLU A 181 -23.57 3.64 -0.61
CA GLU A 181 -24.92 3.26 -1.06
C GLU A 181 -26.01 4.19 -0.51
N GLY A 182 -27.22 4.09 -1.04
CA GLY A 182 -28.38 4.85 -0.54
C GLY A 182 -28.10 6.34 -0.44
N ALA A 183 -28.51 6.96 0.64
CA ALA A 183 -28.35 8.39 0.90
C ALA A 183 -26.88 8.84 1.12
N SER A 184 -25.96 7.92 1.47
CA SER A 184 -24.54 8.25 1.61
C SER A 184 -23.87 8.57 0.26
N LYS A 185 -24.46 8.16 -0.87
CA LYS A 185 -23.96 8.51 -2.22
C LYS A 185 -23.89 10.01 -2.50
N ALA A 186 -24.66 10.82 -1.76
CA ALA A 186 -24.63 12.28 -1.82
C ALA A 186 -23.42 12.89 -1.09
N ALA A 187 -22.66 12.11 -0.35
CA ALA A 187 -21.48 12.62 0.34
C ALA A 187 -20.46 13.16 -0.67
N ALA A 188 -19.93 14.36 -0.35
CA ALA A 188 -18.75 14.89 -1.03
C ALA A 188 -17.53 14.01 -0.73
N GLY A 189 -16.55 14.02 -1.61
CA GLY A 189 -15.26 13.38 -1.36
C GLY A 189 -14.54 14.01 -0.15
N PRO A 190 -13.39 13.47 0.24
CA PRO A 190 -12.57 14.02 1.31
C PRO A 190 -12.16 15.46 0.96
N ALA A 191 -11.94 16.28 1.99
CA ALA A 191 -11.55 17.67 1.82
C ALA A 191 -10.17 17.80 1.15
N ALA A 192 -9.23 16.91 1.50
CA ALA A 192 -7.96 16.76 0.83
C ALA A 192 -8.01 15.50 -0.06
N PRO A 193 -7.70 15.61 -1.36
CA PRO A 193 -7.56 14.43 -2.23
C PRO A 193 -6.43 13.52 -1.72
N GLU A 194 -6.70 12.23 -1.59
CA GLU A 194 -5.70 11.22 -1.22
C GLU A 194 -5.65 10.16 -2.34
N PRO A 195 -4.49 9.98 -3.01
CA PRO A 195 -4.37 9.04 -4.14
C PRO A 195 -4.67 7.60 -3.78
N ARG A 196 -4.52 7.23 -2.49
CA ARG A 196 -4.84 5.89 -1.99
C ARG A 196 -6.30 5.71 -1.58
N LEU A 197 -7.15 6.76 -1.69
CA LEU A 197 -8.57 6.69 -1.36
C LEU A 197 -9.44 6.84 -2.60
N ARG A 198 -10.15 5.77 -2.94
CA ARG A 198 -11.15 5.73 -4.02
C ARG A 198 -12.55 5.57 -3.46
N ILE A 199 -13.48 6.33 -3.96
CA ILE A 199 -14.90 6.22 -3.63
C ILE A 199 -15.61 5.44 -4.72
N ALA A 200 -16.24 4.31 -4.35
CA ALA A 200 -17.09 3.52 -5.21
C ALA A 200 -18.57 3.79 -4.85
N ARG A 201 -19.33 4.33 -5.79
CA ARG A 201 -20.78 4.53 -5.62
C ARG A 201 -21.52 3.34 -6.22
N ALA A 202 -22.06 2.46 -5.37
CA ALA A 202 -22.77 1.27 -5.82
C ALA A 202 -23.93 1.62 -6.74
N ARG A 203 -24.03 0.99 -7.90
CA ARG A 203 -25.17 1.20 -8.84
C ARG A 203 -26.46 0.62 -8.28
N GLY A 204 -26.38 -0.51 -7.60
CA GLY A 204 -27.44 -1.25 -6.92
C GLY A 204 -27.18 -1.37 -5.43
N SER A 205 -27.13 -2.61 -4.92
CA SER A 205 -26.76 -2.95 -3.55
C SER A 205 -25.27 -2.65 -3.30
N GLY A 206 -24.96 -2.13 -2.11
CA GLY A 206 -23.59 -1.99 -1.62
C GLY A 206 -22.88 -3.32 -1.51
N ASP A 207 -23.59 -4.33 -1.01
CA ASP A 207 -23.05 -5.68 -0.82
C ASP A 207 -22.57 -6.31 -2.13
N ASP A 208 -23.35 -6.14 -3.22
CA ASP A 208 -22.97 -6.66 -4.53
C ASP A 208 -21.74 -5.97 -5.09
N GLU A 209 -21.63 -4.67 -4.88
CA GLU A 209 -20.43 -3.92 -5.29
C GLU A 209 -19.21 -4.31 -4.47
N ILE A 210 -19.34 -4.50 -3.15
CA ILE A 210 -18.27 -4.96 -2.26
C ILE A 210 -17.82 -6.36 -2.65
N ALA A 211 -18.75 -7.30 -2.84
CA ALA A 211 -18.40 -8.66 -3.25
C ALA A 211 -17.72 -8.72 -4.62
N ARG A 212 -18.18 -7.91 -5.58
CA ARG A 212 -17.53 -7.76 -6.88
C ARG A 212 -16.10 -7.24 -6.73
N LEU A 213 -15.90 -6.18 -5.94
CA LEU A 213 -14.59 -5.60 -5.67
C LEU A 213 -13.67 -6.60 -4.96
N ALA A 214 -14.20 -7.38 -4.02
CA ALA A 214 -13.46 -8.44 -3.34
C ALA A 214 -12.94 -9.51 -4.31
N GLY A 215 -13.66 -9.80 -5.39
CA GLY A 215 -13.25 -10.77 -6.41
C GLY A 215 -12.31 -10.20 -7.48
N GLU A 216 -12.51 -8.94 -7.88
CA GLU A 216 -11.85 -8.36 -9.06
C GLU A 216 -10.60 -7.52 -8.72
N THR A 217 -10.47 -7.01 -7.49
CA THR A 217 -9.31 -6.20 -7.10
C THR A 217 -8.05 -7.05 -7.01
N PRO A 218 -6.96 -6.68 -7.70
CA PRO A 218 -5.71 -7.44 -7.63
C PRO A 218 -5.02 -7.25 -6.28
N GLY A 219 -4.15 -8.18 -5.91
CA GLY A 219 -3.36 -8.12 -4.69
C GLY A 219 -4.08 -8.67 -3.46
N GLN A 220 -3.62 -8.25 -2.29
CA GLN A 220 -4.26 -8.60 -1.02
C GLN A 220 -5.49 -7.72 -0.80
N ARG A 221 -6.58 -8.30 -0.34
CA ARG A 221 -7.85 -7.61 -0.11
C ARG A 221 -8.34 -7.86 1.29
N LEU A 222 -8.68 -6.77 1.99
CA LEU A 222 -9.30 -6.80 3.30
C LEU A 222 -10.66 -6.10 3.22
N VAL A 223 -11.74 -6.82 3.47
CA VAL A 223 -13.09 -6.24 3.52
C VAL A 223 -13.46 -5.93 4.97
N VAL A 224 -13.94 -4.71 5.19
CA VAL A 224 -14.37 -4.23 6.52
C VAL A 224 -15.90 -4.20 6.57
N THR A 225 -16.50 -5.23 7.17
CA THR A 225 -17.95 -5.35 7.37
C THR A 225 -18.28 -6.30 8.53
N ALA A 226 -19.42 -6.10 9.21
CA ALA A 226 -19.97 -7.03 10.19
C ALA A 226 -21.08 -7.92 9.61
N ASP A 227 -21.55 -7.64 8.39
CA ASP A 227 -22.59 -8.43 7.73
C ASP A 227 -22.11 -9.86 7.46
N ARG A 228 -22.82 -10.85 7.98
CA ARG A 228 -22.40 -12.25 7.93
C ARG A 228 -22.47 -12.83 6.51
N GLU A 229 -23.51 -12.48 5.76
CA GLU A 229 -23.70 -12.98 4.40
C GLU A 229 -22.65 -12.38 3.47
N LEU A 230 -22.43 -11.06 3.57
CA LEU A 230 -21.40 -10.38 2.81
C LEU A 230 -19.99 -10.90 3.13
N ARG A 231 -19.68 -11.15 4.42
CA ARG A 231 -18.41 -11.78 4.83
C ARG A 231 -18.17 -13.10 4.12
N ALA A 232 -19.16 -14.02 4.15
CA ALA A 232 -19.04 -15.32 3.50
C ALA A 232 -18.82 -15.19 1.98
N ARG A 233 -19.49 -14.25 1.32
CA ARG A 233 -19.30 -13.95 -0.12
C ARG A 233 -17.88 -13.44 -0.42
N CYS A 234 -17.36 -12.55 0.41
CA CYS A 234 -16.01 -11.97 0.24
C CYS A 234 -14.91 -13.02 0.52
N GLU A 235 -15.07 -13.86 1.55
CA GLU A 235 -14.14 -14.95 1.86
C GLU A 235 -14.13 -16.00 0.73
N ALA A 236 -15.27 -16.33 0.16
CA ALA A 236 -15.37 -17.22 -1.00
C ALA A 236 -14.68 -16.63 -2.25
N ALA A 237 -14.60 -15.30 -2.36
CA ALA A 237 -13.84 -14.60 -3.39
C ALA A 237 -12.33 -14.46 -3.08
N GLY A 238 -11.86 -15.02 -1.96
CA GLY A 238 -10.45 -15.03 -1.56
C GLY A 238 -9.99 -13.74 -0.86
N ALA A 239 -10.90 -12.91 -0.36
CA ALA A 239 -10.57 -11.75 0.44
C ALA A 239 -10.52 -12.09 1.94
N SER A 240 -9.61 -11.45 2.69
CA SER A 240 -9.68 -11.42 4.15
C SER A 240 -10.83 -10.52 4.61
N VAL A 241 -11.43 -10.81 5.76
CA VAL A 241 -12.55 -10.02 6.28
C VAL A 241 -12.32 -9.65 7.75
N THR A 242 -12.70 -8.43 8.13
CA THR A 242 -12.68 -7.97 9.52
C THR A 242 -13.93 -7.16 9.84
N GLY A 243 -14.20 -6.98 11.14
CA GLY A 243 -15.31 -6.15 11.61
C GLY A 243 -14.97 -4.64 11.58
N PRO A 244 -15.99 -3.76 11.62
CA PRO A 244 -15.83 -2.31 11.64
C PRO A 244 -14.93 -1.79 12.76
N ARG A 245 -14.88 -2.46 13.91
CA ARG A 245 -14.12 -2.04 15.08
C ARG A 245 -12.64 -1.85 14.77
N TRP A 246 -12.04 -2.77 14.00
CA TRP A 246 -10.63 -2.63 13.60
C TRP A 246 -10.35 -1.27 12.93
N LEU A 247 -11.19 -0.87 11.96
CA LEU A 247 -11.03 0.42 11.28
C LEU A 247 -11.31 1.58 12.23
N LEU A 248 -12.36 1.49 13.04
CA LEU A 248 -12.77 2.53 13.97
C LEU A 248 -11.75 2.82 15.07
N ASP A 249 -11.01 1.79 15.50
CA ASP A 249 -9.94 1.91 16.50
C ASP A 249 -8.67 2.61 15.92
N LEU A 250 -8.58 2.74 14.57
CA LEU A 250 -7.49 3.43 13.87
C LEU A 250 -7.82 4.90 13.52
N LEU A 251 -9.11 5.29 13.56
CA LEU A 251 -9.60 6.63 13.21
C LEU A 251 -9.74 7.55 14.41
#